data_dd553520fc5c86bf4c77d4cb4310c232
#
_entry.id   dd553520fc5c86bf4c77d4cb4310c232
#
_cell.length_a   1.000
_cell.length_b   1.000
_cell.length_c   1.000
_cell.angle_alpha   90.00
_cell.angle_beta   90.00
_cell.angle_gamma   90.00
#
_symmetry.space_group_name_H-M   'P 1'
#
loop_
_entity.id
_entity.type
_entity.pdbx_description
1 polymer ?
#
loop_
_entity_poly.entity_id
_entity_poly.type
_entity_poly.pdbx_seq_one_letter_code
_entity_poly.pdbx_strand_id
1 'polypeptide(L)'
;MSVERFMKRLQAFSAPQVFNPWKDYDERYDIHKRSSLIRRRQLSAYLEERIGKTKMLIIAEAVGYQGGRFTGIAMTCERMLLGFHPTVSPSMVFSAVEPTRTSNGSSACITKQTQREKGFNEPTDSVVWNAMLDANINPYEVVLWNIFPFHPYKVDNGLTNRTPTKEELDQGWAYTSELMKLFPDAQILGVGQKSSQTLQDYGVNVQATLRHPANGGAGLYKQQFKEFCETL
;
A
#
# COMPACT_ATOMS: atom_id res chain seq x y z
N MET A 1 -6.43 19.63 4.42
CA MET A 1 -7.07 18.31 4.28
C MET A 1 -6.99 17.60 5.63
N SER A 2 -8.03 16.84 6.08
CA SER A 2 -7.91 15.93 7.22
C SER A 2 -7.95 14.47 6.75
N VAL A 3 -7.39 13.55 7.54
CA VAL A 3 -7.43 12.11 7.25
C VAL A 3 -8.88 11.62 7.16
N GLU A 4 -9.77 12.06 8.05
CA GLU A 4 -11.19 11.71 8.02
C GLU A 4 -11.86 12.08 6.67
N ARG A 5 -11.63 13.31 6.18
CA ARG A 5 -12.18 13.77 4.91
C ARG A 5 -11.61 12.95 3.74
N PHE A 6 -10.32 12.67 3.78
CA PHE A 6 -9.65 11.83 2.78
C PHE A 6 -10.25 10.41 2.75
N MET A 7 -10.45 9.80 3.93
CA MET A 7 -11.07 8.47 4.04
C MET A 7 -12.51 8.44 3.48
N LYS A 8 -13.31 9.48 3.71
CA LYS A 8 -14.66 9.58 3.12
C LYS A 8 -14.61 9.61 1.58
N ARG A 9 -13.61 10.27 0.99
CA ARG A 9 -13.40 10.30 -0.45
C ARG A 9 -13.02 8.94 -1.01
N LEU A 10 -12.06 8.25 -0.38
CA LEU A 10 -11.64 6.90 -0.79
C LEU A 10 -12.81 5.92 -0.85
N GLN A 11 -13.73 6.00 0.12
CA GLN A 11 -14.92 5.14 0.17
C GLN A 11 -15.91 5.37 -0.97
N ALA A 12 -15.91 6.54 -1.60
CA ALA A 12 -16.86 6.87 -2.66
C ALA A 12 -16.55 6.19 -4.01
N PHE A 13 -15.30 5.76 -4.23
CA PHE A 13 -14.87 5.19 -5.50
C PHE A 13 -15.47 3.79 -5.75
N SER A 14 -15.85 3.54 -7.00
CA SER A 14 -16.28 2.24 -7.50
C SER A 14 -16.07 2.16 -9.01
N ALA A 15 -15.50 1.06 -9.49
CA ALA A 15 -15.32 0.79 -10.91
C ALA A 15 -15.42 -0.73 -11.19
N PRO A 16 -15.79 -1.16 -12.41
CA PRO A 16 -15.76 -2.57 -12.79
C PRO A 16 -14.37 -3.18 -12.64
N GLN A 17 -14.28 -4.42 -12.13
CA GLN A 17 -13.02 -5.15 -11.95
C GLN A 17 -11.97 -4.40 -11.09
N VAL A 18 -12.45 -3.57 -10.18
CA VAL A 18 -11.64 -2.88 -9.18
C VAL A 18 -12.24 -3.13 -7.80
N PHE A 19 -11.44 -3.61 -6.87
CA PHE A 19 -11.83 -3.75 -5.48
C PHE A 19 -11.36 -2.51 -4.70
N ASN A 20 -12.30 -1.86 -4.04
CA ASN A 20 -12.00 -0.76 -3.13
C ASN A 20 -11.81 -1.30 -1.71
N PRO A 21 -10.60 -1.36 -1.16
CA PRO A 21 -10.34 -1.94 0.16
C PRO A 21 -11.16 -1.29 1.29
N TRP A 22 -11.52 -0.04 1.14
CA TRP A 22 -12.20 0.75 2.19
C TRP A 22 -13.72 0.80 2.06
N LYS A 23 -14.27 0.19 0.98
CA LYS A 23 -15.70 0.14 0.70
C LYS A 23 -16.20 -1.29 0.56
N ASP A 24 -15.49 -2.09 -0.25
CA ASP A 24 -16.01 -3.35 -0.74
C ASP A 24 -15.82 -4.50 0.25
N TYR A 25 -16.69 -5.49 0.12
CA TYR A 25 -16.66 -6.77 0.78
C TYR A 25 -16.77 -7.87 -0.27
N ASP A 26 -15.91 -8.87 -0.20
CA ASP A 26 -15.97 -10.07 -1.03
C ASP A 26 -16.14 -11.30 -0.12
N GLU A 27 -17.31 -11.92 -0.14
CA GLU A 27 -17.65 -13.07 0.71
C GLU A 27 -16.74 -14.29 0.52
N ARG A 28 -16.09 -14.39 -0.65
CA ARG A 28 -15.16 -15.48 -0.96
C ARG A 28 -13.83 -15.34 -0.22
N TYR A 29 -13.43 -14.09 0.07
CA TYR A 29 -12.08 -13.81 0.56
C TYR A 29 -12.01 -13.03 1.86
N ASP A 30 -13.03 -12.23 2.18
CA ASP A 30 -13.06 -11.42 3.40
C ASP A 30 -13.70 -12.20 4.56
N ILE A 31 -13.15 -12.04 5.76
CA ILE A 31 -13.57 -12.81 6.95
C ILE A 31 -15.01 -12.46 7.40
N HIS A 32 -15.46 -11.23 7.17
CA HIS A 32 -16.83 -10.78 7.46
C HIS A 32 -17.15 -9.43 6.82
N LYS A 33 -18.43 -9.05 6.81
CA LYS A 33 -18.93 -7.79 6.21
C LYS A 33 -18.30 -6.50 6.76
N ARG A 34 -17.68 -6.56 7.95
CA ARG A 34 -16.96 -5.42 8.55
C ARG A 34 -15.50 -5.30 8.12
N SER A 35 -15.01 -6.15 7.22
CA SER A 35 -13.61 -6.12 6.77
C SER A 35 -13.22 -4.76 6.18
N SER A 36 -14.09 -4.12 5.41
CA SER A 36 -13.83 -2.76 4.90
C SER A 36 -13.71 -1.71 6.02
N LEU A 37 -14.49 -1.83 7.11
CA LEU A 37 -14.36 -0.94 8.27
C LEU A 37 -13.03 -1.14 9.00
N ILE A 38 -12.55 -2.38 9.10
CA ILE A 38 -11.23 -2.68 9.68
C ILE A 38 -10.14 -2.01 8.85
N ARG A 39 -10.15 -2.21 7.53
CA ARG A 39 -9.19 -1.58 6.60
C ARG A 39 -9.20 -0.04 6.68
N ARG A 40 -10.38 0.57 6.87
CA ARG A 40 -10.49 2.02 7.11
C ARG A 40 -9.79 2.45 8.41
N ARG A 41 -10.04 1.73 9.50
CA ARG A 41 -9.42 2.04 10.80
C ARG A 41 -7.89 1.91 10.74
N GLN A 42 -7.41 0.87 10.08
CA GLN A 42 -5.97 0.63 9.90
C GLN A 42 -5.32 1.72 9.06
N LEU A 43 -5.90 2.11 7.92
CA LEU A 43 -5.36 3.21 7.12
C LEU A 43 -5.45 4.55 7.86
N SER A 44 -6.55 4.84 8.56
CA SER A 44 -6.66 6.08 9.35
C SER A 44 -5.56 6.17 10.40
N ALA A 45 -5.37 5.12 11.21
CA ALA A 45 -4.30 5.08 12.21
C ALA A 45 -2.92 5.24 11.57
N TYR A 46 -2.66 4.51 10.48
CA TYR A 46 -1.40 4.58 9.73
C TYR A 46 -1.08 6.00 9.25
N LEU A 47 -2.06 6.72 8.70
CA LEU A 47 -1.86 8.08 8.20
C LEU A 47 -1.78 9.10 9.35
N GLU A 48 -2.68 9.03 10.34
CA GLU A 48 -2.72 9.96 11.47
C GLU A 48 -1.44 9.95 12.29
N GLU A 49 -0.86 8.77 12.54
CA GLU A 49 0.41 8.64 13.27
C GLU A 49 1.61 9.20 12.51
N ARG A 50 1.46 9.51 11.21
CA ARG A 50 2.50 10.07 10.31
C ARG A 50 2.34 11.54 10.02
N ILE A 51 1.21 12.16 10.36
CA ILE A 51 1.01 13.61 10.20
C ILE A 51 2.10 14.38 10.95
N GLY A 52 2.74 15.33 10.26
CA GLY A 52 3.83 16.15 10.81
C GLY A 52 5.16 15.44 11.02
N LYS A 53 5.27 14.16 10.65
CA LYS A 53 6.52 13.38 10.79
C LYS A 53 7.06 12.90 9.44
N THR A 54 6.21 12.80 8.42
CA THR A 54 6.56 12.20 7.13
C THR A 54 7.60 13.03 6.40
N LYS A 55 8.71 12.39 6.05
CA LYS A 55 9.79 12.94 5.22
C LYS A 55 9.73 12.43 3.79
N MET A 56 9.15 11.24 3.57
CA MET A 56 9.09 10.57 2.27
C MET A 56 7.70 10.01 1.98
N LEU A 57 7.23 10.22 0.74
CA LEU A 57 6.13 9.47 0.13
C LEU A 57 6.73 8.52 -0.92
N ILE A 58 6.61 7.22 -0.70
CA ILE A 58 7.05 6.19 -1.64
C ILE A 58 5.81 5.69 -2.39
N ILE A 59 5.75 5.98 -3.69
CA ILE A 59 4.53 5.79 -4.50
C ILE A 59 4.77 4.75 -5.59
N ALA A 60 4.02 3.65 -5.55
CA ALA A 60 3.98 2.62 -6.58
C ALA A 60 2.74 2.79 -7.50
N GLU A 61 2.51 1.85 -8.44
CA GLU A 61 1.46 2.00 -9.45
C GLU A 61 0.06 1.71 -8.89
N ALA A 62 -0.18 0.50 -8.39
CA ALA A 62 -1.50 0.05 -7.93
C ALA A 62 -1.41 -0.95 -6.77
N VAL A 63 -2.51 -1.10 -6.04
CA VAL A 63 -2.61 -2.04 -4.92
C VAL A 63 -2.59 -3.48 -5.40
N GLY A 64 -1.72 -4.31 -4.80
CA GLY A 64 -1.67 -5.76 -5.01
C GLY A 64 -2.64 -6.54 -4.13
N TYR A 65 -3.10 -7.71 -4.63
CA TYR A 65 -4.03 -8.55 -3.86
C TYR A 65 -3.40 -9.20 -2.62
N GLN A 66 -2.08 -9.39 -2.61
CA GLN A 66 -1.38 -10.00 -1.47
C GLN A 66 -1.00 -8.99 -0.37
N GLY A 67 -1.12 -7.70 -0.66
CA GLY A 67 -0.81 -6.60 0.24
C GLY A 67 -2.04 -5.76 0.58
N GLY A 68 -2.07 -4.53 0.09
CA GLY A 68 -3.03 -3.50 0.43
C GLY A 68 -4.51 -3.84 0.23
N ARG A 69 -4.86 -4.82 -0.63
CA ARG A 69 -6.24 -5.29 -0.76
C ARG A 69 -6.82 -5.78 0.59
N PHE A 70 -6.02 -6.48 1.39
CA PHE A 70 -6.46 -7.01 2.68
C PHE A 70 -6.11 -6.13 3.87
N THR A 71 -5.03 -5.37 3.82
CA THR A 71 -4.64 -4.50 4.92
C THR A 71 -5.28 -3.12 4.86
N GLY A 72 -5.62 -2.64 3.67
CA GLY A 72 -6.00 -1.27 3.39
C GLY A 72 -4.81 -0.30 3.37
N ILE A 73 -3.56 -0.79 3.47
CA ILE A 73 -2.34 0.01 3.49
C ILE A 73 -1.47 -0.42 2.31
N ALA A 74 -1.06 0.54 1.49
CA ALA A 74 -0.23 0.27 0.32
C ALA A 74 1.09 -0.42 0.70
N MET A 75 1.55 -1.35 -0.13
CA MET A 75 2.81 -2.08 0.06
C MET A 75 3.00 -2.64 1.48
N THR A 76 1.90 -3.08 2.11
CA THR A 76 1.90 -3.65 3.47
C THR A 76 0.99 -4.86 3.50
N CYS A 77 1.54 -6.03 3.81
CA CYS A 77 0.81 -7.29 3.80
C CYS A 77 0.30 -7.71 5.18
N GLU A 78 -0.68 -8.63 5.23
CA GLU A 78 -1.26 -9.10 6.50
C GLU A 78 -0.25 -9.70 7.46
N ARG A 79 0.78 -10.40 6.97
CA ARG A 79 1.80 -10.98 7.87
C ARG A 79 2.54 -9.94 8.70
N MET A 80 2.72 -8.73 8.19
CA MET A 80 3.30 -7.61 8.94
C MET A 80 2.37 -7.19 10.07
N LEU A 81 1.07 -7.04 9.77
CA LEU A 81 0.07 -6.63 10.76
C LEU A 81 -0.21 -7.69 11.81
N LEU A 82 -0.07 -8.97 11.46
CA LEU A 82 -0.38 -10.10 12.35
C LEU A 82 0.84 -10.64 13.11
N GLY A 83 2.02 -10.00 12.97
CA GLY A 83 3.24 -10.43 13.67
C GLY A 83 3.89 -11.70 13.12
N PHE A 84 3.54 -12.12 11.91
CA PHE A 84 4.14 -13.29 11.24
C PHE A 84 5.25 -12.93 10.25
N HIS A 85 5.57 -11.64 10.09
CA HIS A 85 6.69 -11.21 9.26
C HIS A 85 8.00 -11.26 10.06
N PRO A 86 9.11 -11.75 9.46
CA PRO A 86 10.34 -11.98 10.22
C PRO A 86 11.04 -10.71 10.73
N THR A 87 10.83 -9.57 10.08
CA THR A 87 11.56 -8.32 10.36
C THR A 87 10.66 -7.14 10.66
N VAL A 88 9.40 -7.14 10.21
CA VAL A 88 8.45 -6.05 10.40
C VAL A 88 7.43 -6.44 11.46
N SER A 89 7.42 -5.73 12.58
CA SER A 89 6.41 -5.90 13.63
C SER A 89 5.18 -5.02 13.36
N PRO A 90 4.00 -5.39 13.87
CA PRO A 90 2.78 -4.59 13.74
C PRO A 90 2.95 -3.13 14.20
N SER A 91 3.68 -2.92 15.30
CA SER A 91 3.94 -1.60 15.87
C SER A 91 4.81 -0.69 14.99
N MET A 92 5.53 -1.23 14.01
CA MET A 92 6.22 -0.42 13.01
C MET A 92 5.26 0.16 11.98
N VAL A 93 4.09 -0.47 11.79
CA VAL A 93 3.09 -0.03 10.82
C VAL A 93 2.19 1.04 11.44
N PHE A 94 1.59 0.75 12.59
CA PHE A 94 0.81 1.68 13.42
C PHE A 94 0.64 1.10 14.84
N SER A 95 0.24 1.94 15.80
CA SER A 95 0.09 1.55 17.21
C SER A 95 -1.24 1.98 17.83
N ALA A 96 -1.95 2.94 17.24
CA ALA A 96 -3.16 3.51 17.81
C ALA A 96 -4.38 2.58 17.79
N VAL A 97 -4.35 1.52 16.97
CA VAL A 97 -5.43 0.52 16.88
C VAL A 97 -4.85 -0.88 16.84
N GLU A 98 -5.62 -1.87 17.31
CA GLU A 98 -5.21 -3.28 17.23
C GLU A 98 -5.23 -3.76 15.77
N PRO A 99 -4.10 -4.24 15.23
CA PRO A 99 -4.03 -4.80 13.89
C PRO A 99 -4.95 -6.01 13.76
N THR A 100 -5.79 -6.01 12.74
CA THR A 100 -6.82 -7.04 12.59
C THR A 100 -6.81 -7.63 11.18
N ARG A 101 -6.87 -8.95 11.11
CA ARG A 101 -6.98 -9.70 9.87
C ARG A 101 -8.31 -9.41 9.15
N THR A 102 -8.28 -9.31 7.84
CA THR A 102 -9.48 -9.17 7.01
C THR A 102 -9.67 -10.32 6.02
N SER A 103 -8.61 -11.07 5.69
CA SER A 103 -8.73 -12.27 4.85
C SER A 103 -9.35 -13.44 5.60
N ASN A 104 -10.20 -14.22 4.93
CA ASN A 104 -10.85 -15.39 5.52
C ASN A 104 -9.98 -16.64 5.44
N GLY A 105 -9.21 -16.94 6.47
CA GLY A 105 -8.38 -18.15 6.55
C GLY A 105 -9.13 -19.48 6.43
N SER A 106 -10.45 -19.49 6.64
CA SER A 106 -11.30 -20.67 6.49
C SER A 106 -11.91 -20.81 5.08
N SER A 107 -11.72 -19.83 4.21
CA SER A 107 -12.24 -19.86 2.84
C SER A 107 -11.56 -20.95 2.01
N ALA A 108 -12.36 -21.77 1.33
CA ALA A 108 -11.88 -22.74 0.34
C ALA A 108 -11.23 -22.07 -0.88
N CYS A 109 -11.56 -20.80 -1.13
CA CYS A 109 -10.98 -20.01 -2.22
C CYS A 109 -9.53 -19.56 -1.94
N ILE A 110 -9.06 -19.63 -0.70
CA ILE A 110 -7.66 -19.38 -0.31
C ILE A 110 -6.97 -20.74 -0.20
N THR A 111 -6.25 -21.14 -1.25
CA THR A 111 -5.71 -22.50 -1.40
C THR A 111 -4.40 -22.75 -0.66
N LYS A 112 -3.58 -21.69 -0.44
CA LYS A 112 -2.27 -21.84 0.24
C LYS A 112 -2.44 -21.90 1.75
N GLN A 113 -2.02 -23.00 2.39
CA GLN A 113 -2.09 -23.18 3.84
C GLN A 113 -1.44 -22.03 4.62
N THR A 114 -0.27 -21.57 4.20
CA THR A 114 0.41 -20.45 4.87
C THR A 114 -0.37 -19.13 4.81
N GLN A 115 -1.16 -18.88 3.75
CA GLN A 115 -2.06 -17.74 3.67
C GLN A 115 -3.27 -17.91 4.58
N ARG A 116 -3.78 -19.14 4.69
CA ARG A 116 -4.89 -19.46 5.61
C ARG A 116 -4.51 -19.26 7.08
N GLU A 117 -3.32 -19.70 7.47
CA GLU A 117 -2.83 -19.64 8.84
C GLU A 117 -2.28 -18.26 9.24
N LYS A 118 -1.43 -17.67 8.39
CA LYS A 118 -0.62 -16.48 8.73
C LYS A 118 -1.02 -15.21 7.97
N GLY A 119 -2.06 -15.26 7.14
CA GLY A 119 -2.42 -14.16 6.26
C GLY A 119 -1.53 -14.08 5.01
N PHE A 120 -1.89 -13.16 4.14
CA PHE A 120 -1.16 -12.94 2.89
C PHE A 120 0.22 -12.32 3.11
N ASN A 121 1.16 -12.64 2.22
CA ASN A 121 2.50 -12.07 2.17
C ASN A 121 2.79 -11.61 0.74
N GLU A 122 3.18 -10.36 0.59
CA GLU A 122 3.62 -9.79 -0.68
C GLU A 122 5.15 -9.64 -0.67
N PRO A 123 5.88 -10.32 -1.57
CA PRO A 123 7.35 -10.20 -1.61
C PRO A 123 7.84 -8.78 -1.85
N THR A 124 7.15 -8.00 -2.69
CA THR A 124 7.46 -6.60 -2.95
C THR A 124 7.39 -5.76 -1.68
N ASP A 125 6.33 -5.94 -0.88
CA ASP A 125 6.14 -5.25 0.39
C ASP A 125 7.32 -5.52 1.34
N SER A 126 7.73 -6.80 1.44
CA SER A 126 8.87 -7.20 2.27
C SER A 126 10.18 -6.51 1.85
N VAL A 127 10.42 -6.34 0.53
CA VAL A 127 11.61 -5.63 0.04
C VAL A 127 11.56 -4.15 0.41
N VAL A 128 10.41 -3.49 0.24
CA VAL A 128 10.23 -2.06 0.55
C VAL A 128 10.46 -1.81 2.05
N TRP A 129 9.80 -2.58 2.91
CA TRP A 129 9.94 -2.45 4.36
C TRP A 129 11.37 -2.76 4.83
N ASN A 130 11.99 -3.83 4.34
CA ASN A 130 13.36 -4.17 4.72
C ASN A 130 14.37 -3.10 4.25
N ALA A 131 14.16 -2.47 3.08
CA ALA A 131 15.04 -1.39 2.64
C ALA A 131 15.00 -0.18 3.60
N MET A 132 13.81 0.17 4.13
CA MET A 132 13.69 1.22 5.16
C MET A 132 14.44 0.84 6.44
N LEU A 133 14.27 -0.41 6.92
CA LEU A 133 14.94 -0.90 8.13
C LEU A 133 16.45 -1.00 7.94
N ASP A 134 16.92 -1.53 6.80
CA ASP A 134 18.35 -1.65 6.47
C ASP A 134 19.04 -0.27 6.37
N ALA A 135 18.30 0.78 5.99
CA ALA A 135 18.76 2.17 5.94
C ALA A 135 18.57 2.93 7.28
N ASN A 136 18.12 2.26 8.35
CA ASN A 136 17.78 2.86 9.64
C ASN A 136 16.77 4.02 9.57
N ILE A 137 15.87 4.00 8.60
CA ILE A 137 14.79 4.97 8.47
C ILE A 137 13.66 4.61 9.44
N ASN A 138 13.20 5.60 10.21
CA ASN A 138 12.03 5.41 11.05
C ASN A 138 10.78 5.21 10.17
N PRO A 139 10.06 4.07 10.27
CA PRO A 139 8.88 3.82 9.45
C PRO A 139 7.77 4.86 9.58
N TYR A 140 7.71 5.59 10.69
CA TYR A 140 6.75 6.68 10.90
C TYR A 140 7.10 7.97 10.14
N GLU A 141 8.29 8.05 9.54
CA GLU A 141 8.70 9.13 8.66
C GLU A 141 8.43 8.84 7.18
N VAL A 142 7.82 7.68 6.87
CA VAL A 142 7.53 7.24 5.51
C VAL A 142 6.04 6.92 5.36
N VAL A 143 5.44 7.42 4.29
CA VAL A 143 4.12 6.97 3.83
C VAL A 143 4.27 6.21 2.52
N LEU A 144 3.77 4.98 2.52
CA LEU A 144 3.68 4.13 1.34
C LEU A 144 2.31 4.33 0.68
N TRP A 145 2.30 4.52 -0.64
CA TRP A 145 1.08 4.78 -1.39
C TRP A 145 1.12 4.19 -2.81
N ASN A 146 -0.01 4.22 -3.50
CA ASN A 146 -0.14 3.85 -4.91
C ASN A 146 -0.84 4.96 -5.68
N ILE A 147 -0.43 5.25 -6.93
CA ILE A 147 -1.08 6.22 -7.81
C ILE A 147 -2.56 5.86 -7.96
N PHE A 148 -2.84 4.58 -8.28
CA PHE A 148 -4.17 4.02 -8.24
C PHE A 148 -4.34 3.24 -6.92
N PRO A 149 -4.94 3.84 -5.88
CA PRO A 149 -4.93 3.26 -4.53
C PRO A 149 -5.93 2.13 -4.35
N PHE A 150 -6.53 1.66 -5.42
CA PHE A 150 -7.48 0.55 -5.46
C PHE A 150 -6.85 -0.68 -6.09
N HIS A 151 -7.48 -1.85 -5.91
CA HIS A 151 -6.94 -3.10 -6.43
C HIS A 151 -7.63 -3.50 -7.75
N PRO A 152 -6.98 -3.33 -8.91
CA PRO A 152 -7.47 -3.80 -10.19
C PRO A 152 -7.18 -5.30 -10.35
N TYR A 153 -8.20 -6.09 -10.72
CA TYR A 153 -8.09 -7.53 -10.87
C TYR A 153 -8.62 -8.03 -12.22
N LYS A 154 -8.24 -9.25 -12.60
CA LYS A 154 -8.73 -9.89 -13.82
C LYS A 154 -10.15 -10.41 -13.59
N VAL A 155 -10.94 -10.44 -14.68
CA VAL A 155 -12.32 -10.96 -14.65
C VAL A 155 -12.40 -12.27 -13.88
N ASP A 156 -13.41 -12.43 -13.05
CA ASP A 156 -13.78 -13.60 -12.26
C ASP A 156 -12.74 -14.07 -11.22
N ASN A 157 -11.63 -13.37 -11.05
CA ASN A 157 -10.62 -13.74 -10.06
C ASN A 157 -10.06 -12.54 -9.28
N GLY A 158 -10.67 -12.25 -8.13
CA GLY A 158 -10.26 -11.18 -7.23
C GLY A 158 -8.90 -11.39 -6.53
N LEU A 159 -8.25 -12.56 -6.68
CA LEU A 159 -6.89 -12.82 -6.21
C LEU A 159 -5.87 -12.79 -7.37
N THR A 160 -6.02 -11.84 -8.27
CA THR A 160 -5.07 -11.56 -9.36
C THR A 160 -4.77 -10.07 -9.40
N ASN A 161 -3.64 -9.71 -9.97
CA ASN A 161 -3.32 -8.34 -10.30
C ASN A 161 -3.47 -8.12 -11.81
N ARG A 162 -3.93 -6.95 -12.21
CA ARG A 162 -3.76 -6.42 -13.56
C ARG A 162 -3.18 -5.00 -13.48
N THR A 163 -2.56 -4.58 -14.55
CA THR A 163 -2.15 -3.19 -14.71
C THR A 163 -3.40 -2.29 -14.78
N PRO A 164 -3.43 -1.17 -14.04
CA PRO A 164 -4.49 -0.19 -14.21
C PRO A 164 -4.45 0.44 -15.61
N THR A 165 -5.62 0.81 -16.13
CA THR A 165 -5.73 1.58 -17.38
C THR A 165 -5.28 3.02 -17.16
N LYS A 166 -5.12 3.78 -18.25
CA LYS A 166 -4.79 5.21 -18.14
C LYS A 166 -5.90 5.97 -17.40
N GLU A 167 -7.15 5.70 -17.70
CA GLU A 167 -8.32 6.32 -17.06
C GLU A 167 -8.37 6.01 -15.55
N GLU A 168 -7.99 4.79 -15.15
CA GLU A 168 -7.89 4.42 -13.75
C GLU A 168 -6.74 5.17 -13.05
N LEU A 169 -5.60 5.33 -13.72
CA LEU A 169 -4.51 6.15 -13.19
C LEU A 169 -4.91 7.62 -13.04
N ASP A 170 -5.62 8.19 -14.04
CA ASP A 170 -6.12 9.55 -14.00
C ASP A 170 -7.13 9.74 -12.84
N GLN A 171 -8.02 8.78 -12.62
CA GLN A 171 -8.92 8.78 -11.46
C GLN A 171 -8.16 8.62 -10.14
N GLY A 172 -7.17 7.73 -10.09
CA GLY A 172 -6.32 7.48 -8.92
C GLY A 172 -5.51 8.71 -8.52
N TRP A 173 -5.04 9.47 -9.50
CA TRP A 173 -4.30 10.71 -9.29
C TRP A 173 -5.07 11.72 -8.43
N ALA A 174 -6.39 11.81 -8.59
CA ALA A 174 -7.21 12.71 -7.77
C ALA A 174 -7.06 12.40 -6.26
N TYR A 175 -6.94 11.12 -5.89
CA TYR A 175 -6.71 10.69 -4.50
C TYR A 175 -5.26 10.87 -4.08
N THR A 176 -4.32 10.56 -4.94
CA THR A 176 -2.89 10.72 -4.67
C THR A 176 -2.52 12.18 -4.45
N SER A 177 -3.03 13.09 -5.27
CA SER A 177 -2.82 14.53 -5.09
C SER A 177 -3.44 15.07 -3.78
N GLU A 178 -4.55 14.48 -3.33
CA GLU A 178 -5.14 14.82 -2.03
C GLU A 178 -4.33 14.26 -0.86
N LEU A 179 -3.80 13.04 -0.98
CA LEU A 179 -2.89 12.48 0.03
C LEU A 179 -1.66 13.35 0.20
N MET A 180 -1.05 13.80 -0.90
CA MET A 180 0.14 14.67 -0.86
C MET A 180 -0.11 15.96 -0.07
N LYS A 181 -1.35 16.50 -0.05
CA LYS A 181 -1.72 17.66 0.77
C LYS A 181 -1.73 17.38 2.28
N LEU A 182 -1.77 16.11 2.70
CA LEU A 182 -1.58 15.74 4.11
C LEU A 182 -0.10 15.78 4.52
N PHE A 183 0.81 15.68 3.56
CA PHE A 183 2.26 15.57 3.75
C PHE A 183 3.02 16.52 2.82
N PRO A 184 2.82 17.85 2.93
CA PRO A 184 3.28 18.83 1.94
C PRO A 184 4.80 18.92 1.81
N ASP A 185 5.53 18.59 2.86
CA ASP A 185 6.99 18.71 2.90
C ASP A 185 7.70 17.39 2.57
N ALA A 186 6.94 16.32 2.27
CA ALA A 186 7.52 15.02 1.99
C ALA A 186 8.16 14.96 0.59
N GLN A 187 9.33 14.35 0.52
CA GLN A 187 10.01 14.03 -0.75
C GLN A 187 9.31 12.85 -1.43
N ILE A 188 9.10 12.95 -2.75
CA ILE A 188 8.36 11.96 -3.53
C ILE A 188 9.32 11.00 -4.21
N LEU A 189 9.19 9.71 -3.92
CA LEU A 189 9.93 8.63 -4.57
C LEU A 189 8.96 7.73 -5.36
N GLY A 190 9.28 7.48 -6.62
CA GLY A 190 8.49 6.58 -7.46
C GLY A 190 9.05 5.15 -7.45
N VAL A 191 8.20 4.14 -7.34
CA VAL A 191 8.58 2.72 -7.43
C VAL A 191 8.31 2.19 -8.82
N GLY A 192 9.37 2.00 -9.61
CA GLY A 192 9.32 1.61 -11.01
C GLY A 192 9.21 2.79 -11.96
N GLN A 193 9.74 2.63 -13.17
CA GLN A 193 9.75 3.68 -14.20
C GLN A 193 8.34 4.20 -14.52
N LYS A 194 7.37 3.28 -14.61
CA LYS A 194 6.00 3.63 -14.98
C LYS A 194 5.32 4.54 -13.95
N SER A 195 5.46 4.23 -12.65
CA SER A 195 4.89 5.09 -11.61
C SER A 195 5.59 6.44 -11.54
N SER A 196 6.93 6.47 -11.68
CA SER A 196 7.70 7.72 -11.71
C SER A 196 7.32 8.60 -12.89
N GLN A 197 7.22 8.02 -14.10
CA GLN A 197 6.80 8.75 -15.29
C GLN A 197 5.37 9.29 -15.14
N THR A 198 4.45 8.47 -14.63
CA THR A 198 3.06 8.92 -14.39
C THR A 198 3.01 10.10 -13.42
N LEU A 199 3.78 10.08 -12.34
CA LEU A 199 3.87 11.19 -11.39
C LEU A 199 4.44 12.46 -12.06
N GLN A 200 5.49 12.31 -12.88
CA GLN A 200 6.08 13.41 -13.62
C GLN A 200 5.12 14.01 -14.67
N ASP A 201 4.34 13.17 -15.34
CA ASP A 201 3.30 13.59 -16.29
C ASP A 201 2.20 14.44 -15.61
N TYR A 202 1.97 14.23 -14.32
CA TYR A 202 1.10 15.08 -13.48
C TYR A 202 1.83 16.28 -12.85
N GLY A 203 3.07 16.55 -13.23
CA GLY A 203 3.85 17.70 -12.76
C GLY A 203 4.47 17.52 -11.36
N VAL A 204 4.55 16.28 -10.85
CA VAL A 204 5.19 16.00 -9.56
C VAL A 204 6.71 15.99 -9.75
N ASN A 205 7.42 16.70 -8.88
CA ASN A 205 8.88 16.58 -8.77
C ASN A 205 9.23 15.27 -8.05
N VAL A 206 9.64 14.25 -8.79
CA VAL A 206 10.05 12.94 -8.29
C VAL A 206 11.54 12.97 -7.97
N GLN A 207 11.91 12.94 -6.68
CA GLN A 207 13.29 13.05 -6.23
C GLN A 207 14.13 11.82 -6.57
N ALA A 208 13.52 10.63 -6.56
CA ALA A 208 14.20 9.40 -6.98
C ALA A 208 13.23 8.42 -7.66
N THR A 209 13.71 7.72 -8.67
CA THR A 209 13.04 6.59 -9.30
C THR A 209 13.71 5.30 -8.83
N LEU A 210 13.02 4.55 -7.99
CA LEU A 210 13.50 3.28 -7.46
C LEU A 210 13.08 2.14 -8.40
N ARG A 211 13.97 1.19 -8.66
CA ARG A 211 13.65 -0.01 -9.44
C ARG A 211 12.55 -0.80 -8.76
N HIS A 212 11.47 -1.17 -9.47
CA HIS A 212 10.43 -2.02 -8.89
C HIS A 212 11.02 -3.35 -8.38
N PRO A 213 10.72 -3.81 -7.15
CA PRO A 213 11.31 -5.01 -6.55
C PRO A 213 11.07 -6.32 -7.30
N ALA A 214 9.95 -6.43 -8.04
CA ALA A 214 9.63 -7.63 -8.82
C ALA A 214 10.65 -7.90 -9.94
N ASN A 215 10.61 -9.13 -10.48
CA ASN A 215 11.42 -9.56 -11.62
C ASN A 215 12.93 -9.31 -11.39
N GLY A 216 13.45 -9.74 -10.25
CA GLY A 216 14.87 -9.61 -9.90
C GLY A 216 15.31 -8.19 -9.48
N GLY A 217 14.38 -7.25 -9.34
CA GLY A 217 14.70 -5.86 -9.01
C GLY A 217 15.00 -5.57 -7.54
N ALA A 218 14.84 -6.55 -6.63
CA ALA A 218 14.94 -6.32 -5.19
C ALA A 218 16.30 -5.75 -4.73
N GLY A 219 17.41 -6.28 -5.25
CA GLY A 219 18.76 -5.79 -4.90
C GLY A 219 18.97 -4.34 -5.34
N LEU A 220 18.59 -4.01 -6.58
CA LEU A 220 18.73 -2.66 -7.12
C LEU A 220 17.80 -1.66 -6.41
N TYR A 221 16.56 -2.08 -6.04
CA TYR A 221 15.68 -1.25 -5.22
C TYR A 221 16.36 -0.85 -3.91
N LYS A 222 16.90 -1.83 -3.16
CA LYS A 222 17.56 -1.60 -1.87
C LYS A 222 18.77 -0.68 -2.01
N GLN A 223 19.60 -0.91 -3.04
CA GLN A 223 20.75 -0.07 -3.33
C GLN A 223 20.34 1.38 -3.60
N GLN A 224 19.42 1.60 -4.54
CA GLN A 224 18.96 2.94 -4.91
C GLN A 224 18.28 3.67 -3.75
N PHE A 225 17.50 2.93 -2.92
CA PHE A 225 16.88 3.52 -1.74
C PHE A 225 17.93 3.96 -0.71
N LYS A 226 18.94 3.11 -0.47
CA LYS A 226 20.05 3.45 0.42
C LYS A 226 20.82 4.68 -0.08
N GLU A 227 21.20 4.69 -1.35
CA GLU A 227 21.91 5.82 -1.98
C GLU A 227 21.09 7.13 -1.84
N PHE A 228 19.79 7.06 -2.03
CA PHE A 228 18.90 8.22 -1.81
C PHE A 228 18.92 8.67 -0.34
N CYS A 229 18.82 7.75 0.63
CA CYS A 229 18.83 8.09 2.05
C CYS A 229 20.16 8.73 2.50
N GLU A 230 21.27 8.42 1.85
CA GLU A 230 22.58 9.04 2.12
C GLU A 230 22.66 10.51 1.64
N THR A 231 21.66 10.99 0.89
CA THR A 231 21.57 12.41 0.43
C THR A 231 20.68 13.28 1.33
N LEU A 232 20.00 12.68 2.31
CA LEU A 232 19.11 13.38 3.26
C LEU A 232 19.89 13.98 4.43
#